data_fc6619094e4fce9788d9f7d18ce149b1
#
_entry.id   fc6619094e4fce9788d9f7d18ce149b1
#
_cell.length_a   1.000
_cell.length_b   1.000
_cell.length_c   1.000
_cell.angle_alpha   90.00
_cell.angle_beta   90.00
_cell.angle_gamma   90.00
#
_symmetry.space_group_name_H-M   'P 1'
#
loop_
_entity.id
_entity.type
_entity.pdbx_description
1 polymer ?
#
loop_
_entity_poly.entity_id
_entity_poly.type
_entity_poly.pdbx_seq_one_letter_code
_entity_poly.pdbx_strand_id
1 'polypeptide(L)'
;MYQKNQLLEVEITDITNDGEGVGKLDGYTFFIKDALIGDRVQFIVTKVKKTYGYGKVKTVITASEHRVKAKCPDARRCGGCQIQELSYERQLKFKRDKVVNNLIRLGGFEKEFLESVEEPIMGMKDDCFRYRNKAQFPIGYDKEGNLIAGFYAGRTHNIMPLDDCMIGASENKSILQAVLGWMKRYGISAYDEVLHKGIVRHVLIRKGFTSGELMVCLVVNADTLPKEKDLVDCLLSVKEIQSISYSVNKEKTNVIMGDGYKTLYGSDTITDSIGNLEFKISPLSFYQVNPVQTEKLYSLALEYAELTGKESVWDLYCGIGTISLFLARAAGRVYGVEVVPEAIEDARENARINGIDNAEFIAGRAEEVLPEFYETNSGNPNSATTPDVIVVDPPRKGCDSACLDTMLKMRP
;
A
#
# COMPACT_ATOMS: atom_id res chain seq x y z
N MET A 1 37.65 13.60 9.17
CA MET A 1 36.43 13.01 9.84
C MET A 1 35.29 14.00 9.69
N TYR A 2 34.15 13.59 9.19
CA TYR A 2 32.99 14.48 8.95
C TYR A 2 32.30 14.88 10.26
N GLN A 3 31.65 16.05 10.29
CA GLN A 3 30.99 16.58 11.48
C GLN A 3 29.57 17.05 11.18
N LYS A 4 28.69 17.01 12.21
CA LYS A 4 27.34 17.56 12.12
C LYS A 4 27.39 19.05 11.80
N ASN A 5 26.44 19.53 10.98
CA ASN A 5 26.33 20.90 10.46
C ASN A 5 27.42 21.30 9.45
N GLN A 6 28.32 20.40 9.06
CA GLN A 6 29.29 20.64 7.99
C GLN A 6 28.57 20.78 6.65
N LEU A 7 29.00 21.72 5.82
CA LEU A 7 28.57 21.89 4.43
C LEU A 7 29.52 21.13 3.52
N LEU A 8 28.96 20.25 2.70
CA LEU A 8 29.70 19.42 1.75
C LEU A 8 28.99 19.42 0.41
N GLU A 9 29.77 19.10 -0.65
CA GLU A 9 29.23 18.92 -2.00
C GLU A 9 29.42 17.48 -2.44
N VAL A 10 28.43 16.94 -3.17
CA VAL A 10 28.49 15.58 -3.70
C VAL A 10 27.61 15.44 -4.93
N GLU A 11 27.99 14.50 -5.79
CA GLU A 11 27.15 14.01 -6.87
C GLU A 11 26.31 12.83 -6.35
N ILE A 12 25.03 12.81 -6.72
CA ILE A 12 24.08 11.78 -6.32
C ILE A 12 24.06 10.69 -7.39
N THR A 13 24.51 9.51 -7.00
CA THR A 13 24.67 8.36 -7.92
C THR A 13 23.56 7.34 -7.81
N ASP A 14 22.78 7.35 -6.70
CA ASP A 14 21.71 6.38 -6.44
C ASP A 14 20.64 7.00 -5.52
N ILE A 15 19.55 6.25 -5.30
CA ILE A 15 18.45 6.61 -4.38
C ILE A 15 18.13 5.41 -3.48
N THR A 16 17.91 5.66 -2.19
CA THR A 16 17.46 4.63 -1.25
C THR A 16 15.98 4.27 -1.44
N ASN A 17 15.52 3.23 -0.77
CA ASN A 17 14.10 2.85 -0.71
C ASN A 17 13.20 3.96 -0.15
N ASP A 18 13.77 4.80 0.74
CA ASP A 18 13.08 5.92 1.37
C ASP A 18 13.17 7.22 0.53
N GLY A 19 13.72 7.14 -0.69
CA GLY A 19 13.84 8.29 -1.60
C GLY A 19 14.96 9.26 -1.26
N GLU A 20 15.92 8.89 -0.39
CA GLU A 20 17.10 9.72 -0.11
C GLU A 20 18.16 9.48 -1.18
N GLY A 21 18.73 10.57 -1.71
CA GLY A 21 19.86 10.47 -2.64
C GLY A 21 21.11 9.88 -1.96
N VAL A 22 21.83 9.05 -2.67
CA VAL A 22 23.08 8.43 -2.22
C VAL A 22 24.26 9.10 -2.92
N GLY A 23 25.17 9.67 -2.13
CA GLY A 23 26.43 10.23 -2.62
C GLY A 23 27.61 9.70 -1.80
N LYS A 24 28.79 9.63 -2.41
CA LYS A 24 30.02 9.18 -1.74
C LYS A 24 31.11 10.25 -1.82
N LEU A 25 31.75 10.48 -0.68
CA LEU A 25 32.94 11.34 -0.56
C LEU A 25 34.05 10.55 0.10
N ASP A 26 35.17 10.39 -0.54
CA ASP A 26 36.35 9.64 -0.03
C ASP A 26 35.98 8.24 0.51
N GLY A 27 35.06 7.55 -0.17
CA GLY A 27 34.59 6.23 0.22
C GLY A 27 33.53 6.23 1.32
N TYR A 28 33.21 7.38 1.91
CA TYR A 28 32.17 7.52 2.94
C TYR A 28 30.82 7.87 2.30
N THR A 29 29.76 7.11 2.64
CA THR A 29 28.44 7.23 2.04
C THR A 29 27.57 8.21 2.81
N PHE A 30 26.90 9.12 2.09
CA PHE A 30 25.86 9.99 2.63
C PHE A 30 24.49 9.67 2.04
N PHE A 31 23.47 9.62 2.90
CA PHE A 31 22.06 9.57 2.54
C PHE A 31 21.47 10.97 2.68
N ILE A 32 21.06 11.56 1.58
CA ILE A 32 20.78 12.99 1.50
C ILE A 32 19.31 13.20 1.13
N LYS A 33 18.54 13.73 2.08
CA LYS A 33 17.14 14.05 1.87
C LYS A 33 16.98 15.15 0.82
N ASP A 34 15.96 15.05 -0.04
CA ASP A 34 15.59 15.96 -1.12
C ASP A 34 16.58 16.01 -2.29
N ALA A 35 17.55 15.08 -2.36
CA ALA A 35 18.47 14.90 -3.46
C ALA A 35 18.00 13.78 -4.39
N LEU A 36 18.15 13.96 -5.69
CA LEU A 36 17.78 12.99 -6.72
C LEU A 36 18.99 12.52 -7.52
N ILE A 37 18.91 11.30 -8.04
CA ILE A 37 19.99 10.73 -8.87
C ILE A 37 20.33 11.64 -10.04
N GLY A 38 21.63 11.90 -10.22
CA GLY A 38 22.18 12.82 -11.23
C GLY A 38 22.27 14.28 -10.76
N ASP A 39 21.78 14.64 -9.56
CA ASP A 39 22.03 15.97 -9.00
C ASP A 39 23.47 16.09 -8.50
N ARG A 40 24.05 17.27 -8.67
CA ARG A 40 25.19 17.76 -7.85
C ARG A 40 24.64 18.73 -6.81
N VAL A 41 24.81 18.39 -5.53
CA VAL A 41 24.19 19.14 -4.43
C VAL A 41 25.22 19.64 -3.42
N GLN A 42 24.98 20.82 -2.86
CA GLN A 42 25.51 21.20 -1.57
C GLN A 42 24.52 20.80 -0.48
N PHE A 43 24.99 20.08 0.52
CA PHE A 43 24.15 19.58 1.60
C PHE A 43 24.75 19.86 2.98
N ILE A 44 23.89 19.94 3.98
CA ILE A 44 24.29 20.04 5.37
C ILE A 44 24.25 18.66 6.01
N VAL A 45 25.33 18.26 6.68
CA VAL A 45 25.40 17.00 7.43
C VAL A 45 24.49 17.09 8.66
N THR A 46 23.51 16.20 8.75
CA THR A 46 22.55 16.15 9.88
C THR A 46 22.95 15.14 10.95
N LYS A 47 23.59 14.04 10.54
CA LYS A 47 24.05 12.97 11.45
C LYS A 47 25.25 12.23 10.86
N VAL A 48 26.21 11.90 11.70
CA VAL A 48 27.39 11.11 11.32
C VAL A 48 27.38 9.78 12.07
N LYS A 49 27.64 8.68 11.38
CA LYS A 49 27.84 7.34 11.89
C LYS A 49 29.27 6.87 11.57
N LYS A 50 29.65 5.67 12.01
CA LYS A 50 31.00 5.14 11.79
C LYS A 50 31.33 4.96 10.29
N THR A 51 30.39 4.48 9.49
CA THR A 51 30.58 4.09 8.09
C THR A 51 29.74 4.89 7.09
N TYR A 52 28.77 5.69 7.56
CA TYR A 52 27.90 6.49 6.73
C TYR A 52 27.37 7.72 7.48
N GLY A 53 26.79 8.66 6.75
CA GLY A 53 26.15 9.85 7.32
C GLY A 53 24.81 10.18 6.67
N TYR A 54 24.10 11.13 7.27
CA TYR A 54 22.87 11.69 6.75
C TYR A 54 23.06 13.17 6.46
N GLY A 55 22.40 13.63 5.44
CA GLY A 55 22.38 15.04 5.06
C GLY A 55 21.02 15.51 4.57
N LYS A 56 20.92 16.81 4.39
CA LYS A 56 19.76 17.45 3.77
C LYS A 56 20.29 18.45 2.74
N VAL A 57 19.71 18.45 1.55
CA VAL A 57 20.05 19.42 0.50
C VAL A 57 19.87 20.86 1.03
N LYS A 58 20.89 21.69 0.85
CA LYS A 58 20.83 23.12 1.04
C LYS A 58 20.61 23.83 -0.30
N THR A 59 21.36 23.41 -1.33
CA THR A 59 21.29 23.98 -2.68
C THR A 59 21.55 22.86 -3.69
N VAL A 60 20.77 22.81 -4.75
CA VAL A 60 21.07 22.01 -5.94
C VAL A 60 21.99 22.88 -6.80
N ILE A 61 23.26 22.46 -6.96
CA ILE A 61 24.27 23.17 -7.74
C ILE A 61 24.03 22.96 -9.22
N THR A 62 23.87 21.67 -9.59
CA THR A 62 23.49 21.24 -10.93
C THR A 62 22.34 20.25 -10.80
N ALA A 63 21.21 20.60 -11.36
CA ALA A 63 20.06 19.72 -11.37
C ALA A 63 20.28 18.56 -12.35
N SER A 64 19.83 17.38 -11.96
CA SER A 64 19.72 16.24 -12.87
C SER A 64 18.85 16.61 -14.08
N GLU A 65 19.22 16.12 -15.26
CA GLU A 65 18.38 16.21 -16.47
C GLU A 65 17.01 15.54 -16.30
N HIS A 66 16.91 14.60 -15.35
CA HIS A 66 15.68 13.89 -15.01
C HIS A 66 14.85 14.59 -13.92
N ARG A 67 15.29 15.74 -13.41
CA ARG A 67 14.54 16.49 -12.40
C ARG A 67 13.38 17.23 -13.06
N VAL A 68 12.18 16.99 -12.54
CA VAL A 68 10.93 17.64 -12.98
C VAL A 68 10.28 18.39 -11.82
N LYS A 69 9.41 19.35 -12.14
CA LYS A 69 8.60 20.01 -11.12
C LYS A 69 7.52 19.04 -10.62
N ALA A 70 7.48 18.80 -9.31
CA ALA A 70 6.41 18.01 -8.72
C ALA A 70 5.04 18.64 -9.00
N LYS A 71 4.05 17.82 -9.36
CA LYS A 71 2.65 18.29 -9.51
C LYS A 71 2.05 18.65 -8.14
N CYS A 72 2.42 17.91 -7.08
CA CYS A 72 1.96 18.18 -5.72
C CYS A 72 2.81 19.30 -5.10
N PRO A 73 2.23 20.41 -4.63
CA PRO A 73 2.96 21.51 -3.98
C PRO A 73 3.62 21.08 -2.66
N ASP A 74 3.10 20.02 -2.03
CA ASP A 74 3.55 19.51 -0.74
C ASP A 74 4.51 18.31 -0.86
N ALA A 75 4.97 17.95 -2.05
CA ALA A 75 5.77 16.74 -2.30
C ALA A 75 7.01 16.61 -1.39
N ARG A 76 7.68 17.72 -1.05
CA ARG A 76 8.85 17.74 -0.16
C ARG A 76 8.52 17.76 1.33
N ARG A 77 7.28 18.11 1.69
CA ARG A 77 6.83 18.25 3.07
C ARG A 77 6.08 17.03 3.54
N CYS A 78 5.25 16.47 2.66
CA CYS A 78 4.44 15.28 2.89
C CYS A 78 5.31 14.02 2.93
N GLY A 79 5.05 13.13 3.88
CA GLY A 79 5.72 11.82 3.97
C GLY A 79 5.21 10.78 2.98
N GLY A 80 4.19 11.09 2.16
CA GLY A 80 3.54 10.14 1.25
C GLY A 80 4.31 9.86 -0.04
N CYS A 81 4.93 10.89 -0.65
CA CYS A 81 5.66 10.76 -1.91
C CYS A 81 7.12 11.16 -1.72
N GLN A 82 8.08 10.33 -2.18
CA GLN A 82 9.51 10.57 -1.97
C GLN A 82 10.23 11.05 -3.24
N ILE A 83 9.82 10.59 -4.42
CA ILE A 83 10.54 10.79 -5.68
C ILE A 83 9.70 11.46 -6.77
N GLN A 84 8.69 12.26 -6.40
CA GLN A 84 7.79 12.89 -7.36
C GLN A 84 8.49 13.95 -8.26
N GLU A 85 9.64 14.47 -7.83
CA GLU A 85 10.46 15.38 -8.61
C GLU A 85 11.41 14.68 -9.61
N LEU A 86 11.39 13.35 -9.67
CA LEU A 86 12.10 12.55 -10.67
C LEU A 86 11.15 12.26 -11.84
N SER A 87 11.61 12.40 -13.08
CA SER A 87 10.81 12.06 -14.26
C SER A 87 10.29 10.63 -14.18
N TYR A 88 9.09 10.37 -14.68
CA TYR A 88 8.45 9.06 -14.53
C TYR A 88 9.26 7.94 -15.20
N GLU A 89 9.83 8.22 -16.36
CA GLU A 89 10.75 7.29 -17.04
C GLU A 89 11.94 6.91 -16.13
N ARG A 90 12.54 7.92 -15.48
CA ARG A 90 13.68 7.66 -14.58
C ARG A 90 13.25 6.95 -13.29
N GLN A 91 12.01 7.17 -12.81
CA GLN A 91 11.43 6.38 -11.71
C GLN A 91 11.31 4.91 -12.10
N LEU A 92 10.83 4.60 -13.30
CA LEU A 92 10.71 3.22 -13.79
C LEU A 92 12.09 2.56 -13.87
N LYS A 93 13.07 3.24 -14.48
CA LYS A 93 14.46 2.75 -14.54
C LYS A 93 15.03 2.49 -13.14
N PHE A 94 14.85 3.43 -12.21
CA PHE A 94 15.29 3.26 -10.82
C PHE A 94 14.68 2.01 -10.15
N LYS A 95 13.39 1.80 -10.33
CA LYS A 95 12.67 0.63 -9.77
C LYS A 95 13.16 -0.69 -10.36
N ARG A 96 13.35 -0.72 -11.68
CA ARG A 96 13.93 -1.87 -12.39
C ARG A 96 15.35 -2.15 -11.89
N ASP A 97 16.23 -1.15 -11.92
CA ASP A 97 17.63 -1.28 -11.51
C ASP A 97 17.75 -1.79 -10.06
N LYS A 98 16.82 -1.38 -9.18
CA LYS A 98 16.75 -1.85 -7.80
C LYS A 98 16.43 -3.34 -7.71
N VAL A 99 15.45 -3.84 -8.46
CA VAL A 99 15.11 -5.27 -8.48
C VAL A 99 16.30 -6.08 -8.98
N VAL A 100 16.87 -5.71 -10.11
CA VAL A 100 18.04 -6.39 -10.70
C VAL A 100 19.23 -6.39 -9.74
N ASN A 101 19.55 -5.24 -9.14
CA ASN A 101 20.65 -5.13 -8.17
C ASN A 101 20.43 -5.99 -6.91
N ASN A 102 19.18 -6.13 -6.45
CA ASN A 102 18.87 -7.00 -5.31
C ASN A 102 19.02 -8.48 -5.70
N LEU A 103 18.58 -8.89 -6.87
CA LEU A 103 18.75 -10.26 -7.36
C LEU A 103 20.23 -10.62 -7.51
N ILE A 104 21.06 -9.71 -8.02
CA ILE A 104 22.52 -9.92 -8.10
C ILE A 104 23.14 -10.00 -6.71
N ARG A 105 22.92 -8.97 -5.85
CA ARG A 105 23.68 -8.81 -4.61
C ARG A 105 23.19 -9.68 -3.46
N LEU A 106 21.88 -9.92 -3.38
CA LEU A 106 21.26 -10.69 -2.30
C LEU A 106 20.86 -12.09 -2.79
N GLY A 107 20.36 -12.19 -4.03
CA GLY A 107 19.98 -13.47 -4.62
C GLY A 107 21.16 -14.28 -5.19
N GLY A 108 22.29 -13.63 -5.45
CA GLY A 108 23.47 -14.30 -6.02
C GLY A 108 23.33 -14.70 -7.49
N PHE A 109 22.35 -14.12 -8.19
CA PHE A 109 22.16 -14.39 -9.63
C PHE A 109 23.23 -13.70 -10.47
N GLU A 110 23.71 -14.41 -11.51
CA GLU A 110 24.59 -13.84 -12.51
C GLU A 110 23.87 -12.79 -13.36
N LYS A 111 24.58 -11.71 -13.70
CA LYS A 111 24.01 -10.58 -14.42
C LYS A 111 23.51 -10.98 -15.81
N GLU A 112 24.31 -11.78 -16.51
CA GLU A 112 24.02 -12.29 -17.84
C GLU A 112 22.76 -13.16 -17.88
N PHE A 113 22.52 -13.95 -16.83
CA PHE A 113 21.28 -14.71 -16.67
C PHE A 113 20.08 -13.77 -16.53
N LEU A 114 20.17 -12.75 -15.66
CA LEU A 114 19.08 -11.81 -15.47
C LEU A 114 18.77 -11.02 -16.74
N GLU A 115 19.79 -10.60 -17.50
CA GLU A 115 19.62 -9.92 -18.80
C GLU A 115 18.90 -10.81 -19.83
N SER A 116 19.00 -12.13 -19.72
CA SER A 116 18.35 -13.09 -20.65
C SER A 116 16.88 -13.36 -20.33
N VAL A 117 16.45 -13.12 -19.08
CA VAL A 117 15.08 -13.42 -18.60
C VAL A 117 14.29 -12.18 -18.20
N GLU A 118 14.96 -11.01 -18.19
CA GLU A 118 14.35 -9.76 -17.77
C GLU A 118 13.37 -9.24 -18.83
N GLU A 119 12.18 -8.88 -18.37
CA GLU A 119 11.20 -8.18 -19.16
C GLU A 119 11.11 -6.69 -18.84
N PRO A 120 10.64 -5.85 -19.79
CA PRO A 120 10.49 -4.42 -19.54
C PRO A 120 9.55 -4.13 -18.38
N ILE A 121 9.97 -3.23 -17.47
CA ILE A 121 9.12 -2.80 -16.37
C ILE A 121 7.83 -2.14 -16.88
N MET A 122 6.69 -2.61 -16.39
CA MET A 122 5.39 -2.06 -16.74
C MET A 122 5.00 -0.90 -15.84
N GLY A 123 4.89 0.28 -16.41
CA GLY A 123 4.39 1.48 -15.76
C GLY A 123 2.94 1.80 -16.11
N MET A 124 2.42 2.89 -15.54
CA MET A 124 1.18 3.51 -15.98
C MET A 124 1.42 4.23 -17.31
N LYS A 125 0.51 4.05 -18.27
CA LYS A 125 0.71 4.58 -19.63
C LYS A 125 0.47 6.10 -19.71
N ASP A 126 -0.62 6.57 -19.08
CA ASP A 126 -1.10 7.94 -19.31
C ASP A 126 -0.76 8.87 -18.14
N ASP A 127 -1.48 8.79 -17.04
CA ASP A 127 -1.27 9.64 -15.86
C ASP A 127 -0.97 8.79 -14.62
N CYS A 128 0.18 9.04 -13.98
CA CYS A 128 0.58 8.38 -12.75
C CYS A 128 0.04 9.08 -11.49
N PHE A 129 -1.03 9.87 -11.63
CA PHE A 129 -1.75 10.54 -10.55
C PHE A 129 -3.17 10.00 -10.41
N ARG A 130 -3.85 10.37 -9.33
CA ARG A 130 -5.24 9.98 -9.05
C ARG A 130 -5.52 8.47 -9.07
N TYR A 131 -4.49 7.65 -8.87
CA TYR A 131 -4.60 6.18 -8.98
C TYR A 131 -4.99 5.48 -7.69
N ARG A 132 -4.85 6.15 -6.51
CA ARG A 132 -5.12 5.49 -5.24
C ARG A 132 -6.62 5.48 -4.94
N ASN A 133 -7.15 4.28 -4.80
CA ASN A 133 -8.54 4.03 -4.42
C ASN A 133 -8.79 4.08 -2.90
N LYS A 134 -7.74 4.17 -2.09
CA LYS A 134 -7.82 4.23 -0.62
C LYS A 134 -6.87 5.28 -0.06
N ALA A 135 -7.37 6.07 0.89
CA ALA A 135 -6.56 6.95 1.71
C ALA A 135 -7.05 6.95 3.16
N GLN A 136 -6.12 7.11 4.10
CA GLN A 136 -6.40 7.22 5.54
C GLN A 136 -5.76 8.52 6.03
N PHE A 137 -6.61 9.45 6.44
CA PHE A 137 -6.18 10.79 6.84
C PHE A 137 -6.24 10.93 8.35
N PRO A 138 -5.10 11.13 9.05
CA PRO A 138 -5.12 11.53 10.45
C PRO A 138 -5.80 12.89 10.59
N ILE A 139 -6.55 13.04 11.66
CA ILE A 139 -7.20 14.29 12.07
C ILE A 139 -6.51 14.83 13.32
N GLY A 140 -6.24 16.11 13.35
CA GLY A 140 -5.55 16.74 14.47
C GLY A 140 -5.76 18.24 14.51
N TYR A 141 -4.82 18.93 15.18
CA TYR A 141 -4.83 20.39 15.30
C TYR A 141 -3.51 20.96 14.75
N ASP A 142 -3.60 22.11 14.11
CA ASP A 142 -2.43 22.91 13.80
C ASP A 142 -1.91 23.65 15.05
N LYS A 143 -0.84 24.46 14.87
CA LYS A 143 -0.24 25.23 15.99
C LYS A 143 -1.15 26.32 16.54
N GLU A 144 -2.08 26.77 15.74
CA GLU A 144 -3.10 27.78 16.07
C GLU A 144 -4.36 27.17 16.71
N GLY A 145 -4.42 25.82 16.81
CA GLY A 145 -5.56 25.10 17.39
C GLY A 145 -6.72 24.86 16.41
N ASN A 146 -6.52 25.05 15.10
CA ASN A 146 -7.55 24.74 14.12
C ASN A 146 -7.53 23.24 13.80
N LEU A 147 -8.72 22.67 13.59
CA LEU A 147 -8.87 21.29 13.09
C LEU A 147 -8.28 21.15 11.69
N ILE A 148 -7.44 20.15 11.51
CA ILE A 148 -6.80 19.82 10.25
C ILE A 148 -6.93 18.33 9.93
N ALA A 149 -6.95 18.02 8.64
CA ALA A 149 -6.78 16.69 8.08
C ALA A 149 -5.60 16.70 7.09
N GLY A 150 -4.84 15.61 7.02
CA GLY A 150 -3.71 15.57 6.10
C GLY A 150 -2.96 14.26 6.16
N PHE A 151 -1.64 14.32 5.94
CA PHE A 151 -0.73 13.19 6.17
C PHE A 151 0.38 13.60 7.14
N TYR A 152 1.05 12.62 7.72
CA TYR A 152 2.20 12.90 8.55
C TYR A 152 3.36 13.45 7.71
N ALA A 153 4.02 14.48 8.21
CA ALA A 153 5.28 14.93 7.66
C ALA A 153 6.33 13.82 7.80
N GLY A 154 7.18 13.65 6.81
CA GLY A 154 8.11 12.52 6.73
C GLY A 154 8.88 12.27 8.02
N ARG A 155 8.81 11.04 8.54
CA ARG A 155 9.46 10.58 9.79
C ARG A 155 9.00 11.31 11.06
N THR A 156 7.79 11.84 11.06
CA THR A 156 7.19 12.47 12.24
C THR A 156 5.73 12.06 12.37
N HIS A 157 5.11 12.36 13.52
CA HIS A 157 3.67 12.27 13.74
C HIS A 157 2.99 13.65 13.64
N ASN A 158 3.70 14.66 13.12
CA ASN A 158 3.09 15.96 12.89
C ASN A 158 2.22 15.90 11.64
N ILE A 159 0.94 16.18 11.79
CA ILE A 159 0.00 16.23 10.68
C ILE A 159 0.29 17.50 9.88
N MET A 160 0.51 17.30 8.60
CA MET A 160 0.63 18.37 7.61
C MET A 160 -0.73 18.50 6.93
N PRO A 161 -1.39 19.66 7.05
CA PRO A 161 -2.67 19.86 6.39
C PRO A 161 -2.51 19.73 4.87
N LEU A 162 -3.43 19.00 4.26
CA LEU A 162 -3.50 18.83 2.82
C LEU A 162 -4.83 19.37 2.30
N ASP A 163 -4.72 20.27 1.32
CA ASP A 163 -5.91 20.70 0.57
C ASP A 163 -6.35 19.62 -0.41
N ASP A 164 -5.39 19.00 -1.12
CA ASP A 164 -5.66 17.92 -2.07
C ASP A 164 -4.45 16.98 -2.21
N CYS A 165 -4.71 15.68 -2.32
CA CYS A 165 -3.69 14.67 -2.58
C CYS A 165 -3.69 14.29 -4.05
N MET A 166 -2.64 14.66 -4.80
CA MET A 166 -2.56 14.45 -6.25
C MET A 166 -2.58 12.97 -6.69
N ILE A 167 -2.25 12.03 -5.80
CA ILE A 167 -2.33 10.59 -6.10
C ILE A 167 -3.63 9.93 -5.60
N GLY A 168 -4.38 10.59 -4.71
CA GLY A 168 -5.66 10.13 -4.16
C GLY A 168 -6.86 10.53 -5.03
N ALA A 169 -8.02 9.97 -4.72
CA ALA A 169 -9.28 10.33 -5.37
C ALA A 169 -9.61 11.81 -5.15
N SER A 170 -10.20 12.46 -6.16
CA SER A 170 -10.54 13.89 -6.13
C SER A 170 -11.60 14.23 -5.08
N GLU A 171 -12.45 13.25 -4.75
CA GLU A 171 -13.53 13.36 -3.77
C GLU A 171 -13.02 13.50 -2.33
N ASN A 172 -11.78 13.08 -2.05
CA ASN A 172 -11.18 13.14 -0.71
C ASN A 172 -11.28 14.54 -0.11
N LYS A 173 -11.01 15.59 -0.90
CA LYS A 173 -11.04 16.99 -0.44
C LYS A 173 -12.40 17.38 0.13
N SER A 174 -13.46 17.21 -0.63
CA SER A 174 -14.82 17.60 -0.23
C SER A 174 -15.32 16.79 0.98
N ILE A 175 -15.00 15.50 1.02
CA ILE A 175 -15.35 14.62 2.14
C ILE A 175 -14.63 15.05 3.43
N LEU A 176 -13.33 15.34 3.37
CA LEU A 176 -12.58 15.81 4.52
C LEU A 176 -13.10 17.16 5.01
N GLN A 177 -13.43 18.09 4.12
CA GLN A 177 -14.02 19.38 4.47
C GLN A 177 -15.37 19.21 5.18
N ALA A 178 -16.22 18.27 4.73
CA ALA A 178 -17.50 17.97 5.38
C ALA A 178 -17.28 17.41 6.80
N VAL A 179 -16.35 16.48 6.98
CA VAL A 179 -16.01 15.91 8.30
C VAL A 179 -15.48 17.00 9.25
N LEU A 180 -14.51 17.80 8.79
CA LEU A 180 -13.96 18.88 9.61
C LEU A 180 -15.01 19.95 9.95
N GLY A 181 -15.90 20.27 9.01
CA GLY A 181 -17.04 21.17 9.21
C GLY A 181 -18.02 20.65 10.25
N TRP A 182 -18.36 19.35 10.20
CA TRP A 182 -19.18 18.67 11.20
C TRP A 182 -18.50 18.68 12.58
N MET A 183 -17.22 18.31 12.64
CA MET A 183 -16.46 18.33 13.91
C MET A 183 -16.46 19.74 14.56
N LYS A 184 -16.21 20.78 13.76
CA LYS A 184 -16.20 22.16 14.21
C LYS A 184 -17.58 22.61 14.72
N ARG A 185 -18.65 22.28 13.97
CA ARG A 185 -20.04 22.66 14.29
C ARG A 185 -20.50 22.09 15.62
N TYR A 186 -20.14 20.83 15.91
CA TYR A 186 -20.62 20.09 17.09
C TYR A 186 -19.59 19.98 18.22
N GLY A 187 -18.43 20.62 18.10
CA GLY A 187 -17.38 20.57 19.11
C GLY A 187 -16.76 19.19 19.29
N ILE A 188 -16.72 18.38 18.21
CA ILE A 188 -16.10 17.04 18.24
C ILE A 188 -14.60 17.21 18.18
N SER A 189 -13.89 16.66 19.18
CA SER A 189 -12.43 16.79 19.27
C SER A 189 -11.69 15.81 18.35
N ALA A 190 -10.55 16.28 17.82
CA ALA A 190 -9.55 15.38 17.24
C ALA A 190 -8.81 14.61 18.35
N TYR A 191 -8.34 13.42 18.04
CA TYR A 191 -7.53 12.61 18.95
C TYR A 191 -6.10 13.14 19.04
N ASP A 192 -5.62 13.28 20.25
CA ASP A 192 -4.22 13.62 20.57
C ASP A 192 -3.47 12.34 20.94
N GLU A 193 -2.46 11.96 20.16
CA GLU A 193 -1.68 10.74 20.36
C GLU A 193 -0.81 10.79 21.62
N VAL A 194 -0.43 11.98 22.11
CA VAL A 194 0.40 12.15 23.29
C VAL A 194 -0.43 12.05 24.56
N LEU A 195 -1.58 12.75 24.57
CA LEU A 195 -2.48 12.78 25.71
C LEU A 195 -3.46 11.61 25.75
N HIS A 196 -3.61 10.87 24.62
CA HIS A 196 -4.59 9.80 24.41
C HIS A 196 -6.03 10.26 24.71
N LYS A 197 -6.36 11.47 24.26
CA LYS A 197 -7.67 12.10 24.44
C LYS A 197 -8.21 12.61 23.12
N GLY A 198 -9.52 12.79 23.07
CA GLY A 198 -10.22 13.21 21.85
C GLY A 198 -10.92 12.04 21.18
N ILE A 199 -11.73 12.34 20.16
CA ILE A 199 -12.67 11.38 19.57
C ILE A 199 -12.20 10.90 18.21
N VAL A 200 -12.06 11.77 17.21
CA VAL A 200 -11.77 11.37 15.83
C VAL A 200 -10.26 11.25 15.63
N ARG A 201 -9.82 10.04 15.25
CA ARG A 201 -8.41 9.72 15.00
C ARG A 201 -8.07 9.87 13.52
N HIS A 202 -8.84 9.18 12.66
CA HIS A 202 -8.60 9.13 11.21
C HIS A 202 -9.92 9.15 10.45
N VAL A 203 -9.83 9.52 9.18
CA VAL A 203 -10.88 9.31 8.19
C VAL A 203 -10.30 8.41 7.10
N LEU A 204 -10.87 7.22 6.94
CA LEU A 204 -10.61 6.34 5.82
C LEU A 204 -11.63 6.67 4.72
N ILE A 205 -11.12 6.87 3.49
CA ILE A 205 -11.94 7.05 2.30
C ILE A 205 -11.52 6.01 1.29
N ARG A 206 -12.49 5.29 0.73
CA ARG A 206 -12.31 4.38 -0.40
C ARG A 206 -13.19 4.79 -1.57
N LYS A 207 -12.71 4.51 -2.77
CA LYS A 207 -13.45 4.70 -4.01
C LYS A 207 -13.32 3.46 -4.87
N GLY A 208 -14.44 2.87 -5.29
CA GLY A 208 -14.48 1.94 -6.39
C GLY A 208 -14.18 2.69 -7.69
N PHE A 209 -13.16 2.30 -8.42
CA PHE A 209 -12.75 3.02 -9.64
C PHE A 209 -13.66 2.69 -10.82
N THR A 210 -14.12 1.45 -10.88
CA THR A 210 -15.07 1.00 -11.92
C THR A 210 -16.50 1.35 -11.54
N SER A 211 -16.91 1.11 -10.30
CA SER A 211 -18.27 1.38 -9.82
C SER A 211 -18.55 2.87 -9.57
N GLY A 212 -17.52 3.65 -9.23
CA GLY A 212 -17.65 5.02 -8.75
C GLY A 212 -18.12 5.15 -7.30
N GLU A 213 -18.41 4.04 -6.61
CA GLU A 213 -18.91 4.00 -5.24
C GLU A 213 -17.91 4.56 -4.24
N LEU A 214 -18.40 5.29 -3.25
CA LEU A 214 -17.61 5.90 -2.19
C LEU A 214 -17.94 5.30 -0.83
N MET A 215 -16.90 5.05 -0.05
CA MET A 215 -16.98 4.66 1.37
C MET A 215 -16.22 5.65 2.24
N VAL A 216 -16.83 6.02 3.36
CA VAL A 216 -16.20 6.85 4.40
C VAL A 216 -16.31 6.12 5.74
N CYS A 217 -15.17 5.83 6.36
CA CYS A 217 -15.12 5.23 7.69
C CYS A 217 -14.30 6.11 8.63
N LEU A 218 -14.93 6.60 9.72
CA LEU A 218 -14.21 7.33 10.76
C LEU A 218 -13.56 6.34 11.73
N VAL A 219 -12.33 6.58 12.13
CA VAL A 219 -11.68 5.84 13.22
C VAL A 219 -11.77 6.70 14.48
N VAL A 220 -12.35 6.16 15.55
CA VAL A 220 -12.67 6.92 16.75
C VAL A 220 -12.11 6.29 18.02
N ASN A 221 -11.73 7.13 18.98
CA ASN A 221 -11.30 6.75 20.33
C ASN A 221 -12.47 6.89 21.33
N ALA A 222 -13.63 6.37 20.96
CA ALA A 222 -14.83 6.41 21.81
C ALA A 222 -15.71 5.21 21.50
N ASP A 223 -16.52 4.74 22.46
CA ASP A 223 -17.43 3.60 22.26
C ASP A 223 -18.56 3.94 21.29
N THR A 224 -18.95 5.20 21.23
CA THR A 224 -19.98 5.71 20.32
C THR A 224 -19.54 7.01 19.69
N LEU A 225 -19.96 7.26 18.49
CA LEU A 225 -19.73 8.52 17.80
C LEU A 225 -20.87 9.50 18.12
N PRO A 226 -20.58 10.67 18.74
CA PRO A 226 -21.62 11.65 18.96
C PRO A 226 -22.08 12.30 17.65
N LYS A 227 -23.38 12.64 17.57
CA LYS A 227 -23.93 13.32 16.39
C LYS A 227 -23.79 12.52 15.07
N GLU A 228 -23.96 11.19 15.13
CA GLU A 228 -23.88 10.27 13.98
C GLU A 228 -24.78 10.72 12.82
N LYS A 229 -26.05 11.03 13.10
CA LYS A 229 -27.01 11.45 12.08
C LYS A 229 -26.58 12.74 11.39
N ASP A 230 -26.12 13.73 12.15
CA ASP A 230 -25.64 15.00 11.58
C ASP A 230 -24.39 14.80 10.70
N LEU A 231 -23.52 13.83 11.04
CA LEU A 231 -22.38 13.44 10.20
C LEU A 231 -22.85 12.86 8.86
N VAL A 232 -23.81 11.92 8.91
CA VAL A 232 -24.38 11.32 7.70
C VAL A 232 -24.99 12.39 6.81
N ASP A 233 -25.84 13.27 7.35
CA ASP A 233 -26.48 14.35 6.60
C ASP A 233 -25.44 15.31 5.96
N CYS A 234 -24.35 15.64 6.69
CA CYS A 234 -23.26 16.46 6.17
C CYS A 234 -22.53 15.77 5.00
N LEU A 235 -22.21 14.48 5.12
CA LEU A 235 -21.51 13.75 4.09
C LEU A 235 -22.36 13.58 2.84
N LEU A 236 -23.62 13.21 2.98
CA LEU A 236 -24.54 13.02 1.84
C LEU A 236 -24.87 14.33 1.10
N SER A 237 -24.76 15.49 1.78
CA SER A 237 -24.92 16.80 1.15
C SER A 237 -23.79 17.16 0.18
N VAL A 238 -22.64 16.50 0.30
CA VAL A 238 -21.43 16.80 -0.50
C VAL A 238 -21.29 15.89 -1.71
N LYS A 239 -21.60 14.61 -1.53
CA LYS A 239 -21.44 13.58 -2.55
C LYS A 239 -22.36 12.41 -2.27
N GLU A 240 -22.75 11.71 -3.29
CA GLU A 240 -23.38 10.40 -3.15
C GLU A 240 -22.35 9.41 -2.59
N ILE A 241 -22.63 8.87 -1.39
CA ILE A 241 -21.76 7.95 -0.67
C ILE A 241 -22.54 6.67 -0.40
N GLN A 242 -21.96 5.54 -0.81
CA GLN A 242 -22.59 4.22 -0.69
C GLN A 242 -22.48 3.63 0.72
N SER A 243 -21.41 3.95 1.45
CA SER A 243 -21.13 3.41 2.77
C SER A 243 -20.56 4.48 3.70
N ILE A 244 -21.21 4.68 4.85
CA ILE A 244 -20.70 5.53 5.93
C ILE A 244 -20.69 4.71 7.21
N SER A 245 -19.54 4.62 7.87
CA SER A 245 -19.33 3.81 9.06
C SER A 245 -18.33 4.45 10.02
N TYR A 246 -18.17 3.87 11.21
CA TYR A 246 -17.02 4.16 12.06
C TYR A 246 -16.47 2.89 12.69
N SER A 247 -15.17 2.89 12.95
CA SER A 247 -14.42 1.83 13.65
C SER A 247 -13.91 2.38 14.97
N VAL A 248 -14.08 1.60 16.05
CA VAL A 248 -13.59 1.98 17.37
C VAL A 248 -12.17 1.44 17.56
N ASN A 249 -11.22 2.36 17.77
CA ASN A 249 -9.86 2.00 18.13
C ASN A 249 -9.39 2.86 19.32
N LYS A 250 -9.33 2.25 20.51
CA LYS A 250 -8.84 2.85 21.74
C LYS A 250 -7.40 2.51 22.06
N GLU A 251 -6.79 1.65 21.25
CA GLU A 251 -5.44 1.15 21.49
C GLU A 251 -4.37 2.22 21.20
N LYS A 252 -3.29 2.16 21.98
CA LYS A 252 -2.13 3.05 21.86
C LYS A 252 -1.08 2.43 20.94
N THR A 253 -1.49 2.05 19.73
CA THR A 253 -0.67 1.39 18.74
C THR A 253 -0.67 2.15 17.41
N ASN A 254 0.22 1.76 16.50
CA ASN A 254 0.24 2.29 15.13
C ASN A 254 -0.83 1.67 14.22
N VAL A 255 -1.61 0.72 14.72
CA VAL A 255 -2.75 0.16 13.99
C VAL A 255 -3.83 1.22 13.91
N ILE A 256 -4.30 1.53 12.71
CA ILE A 256 -5.27 2.62 12.48
C ILE A 256 -6.68 2.13 12.77
N MET A 257 -7.11 1.02 12.16
CA MET A 257 -8.47 0.49 12.33
C MET A 257 -8.59 -0.29 13.64
N GLY A 258 -9.79 -0.33 14.21
CA GLY A 258 -10.13 -1.28 15.28
C GLY A 258 -10.51 -2.65 14.71
N ASP A 259 -10.92 -3.58 15.59
CA ASP A 259 -11.25 -4.96 15.22
C ASP A 259 -12.59 -5.09 14.45
N GLY A 260 -13.40 -4.04 14.45
CA GLY A 260 -14.69 -4.02 13.75
C GLY A 260 -15.13 -2.60 13.41
N TYR A 261 -16.29 -2.51 12.78
CA TYR A 261 -16.91 -1.23 12.43
C TYR A 261 -18.43 -1.29 12.58
N LYS A 262 -19.05 -0.12 12.74
CA LYS A 262 -20.51 0.06 12.76
C LYS A 262 -20.93 0.91 11.58
N THR A 263 -21.81 0.38 10.75
CA THR A 263 -22.42 1.10 9.64
C THR A 263 -23.46 2.10 10.14
N LEU A 264 -23.38 3.33 9.65
CA LEU A 264 -24.29 4.42 9.97
C LEU A 264 -25.28 4.67 8.82
N TYR A 265 -24.85 4.44 7.58
CA TYR A 265 -25.65 4.65 6.39
C TYR A 265 -25.21 3.75 5.25
N GLY A 266 -26.18 3.29 4.47
CA GLY A 266 -25.97 2.51 3.25
C GLY A 266 -25.48 1.09 3.51
N SER A 267 -24.57 0.63 2.67
CA SER A 267 -24.02 -0.74 2.70
C SER A 267 -22.81 -0.84 3.63
N ASP A 268 -22.58 -2.04 4.17
CA ASP A 268 -21.33 -2.37 4.90
C ASP A 268 -20.10 -2.39 4.00
N THR A 269 -20.30 -2.53 2.69
CA THR A 269 -19.27 -2.63 1.68
C THR A 269 -19.53 -1.68 0.51
N ILE A 270 -18.48 -1.40 -0.25
CA ILE A 270 -18.59 -0.91 -1.64
C ILE A 270 -18.16 -2.02 -2.60
N THR A 271 -18.53 -1.88 -3.86
CA THR A 271 -18.08 -2.76 -4.94
C THR A 271 -17.03 -2.10 -5.81
N ASP A 272 -16.13 -2.88 -6.36
CA ASP A 272 -15.22 -2.48 -7.45
C ASP A 272 -14.87 -3.71 -8.28
N SER A 273 -14.28 -3.51 -9.46
CA SER A 273 -13.95 -4.61 -10.36
C SER A 273 -12.47 -4.65 -10.71
N ILE A 274 -11.94 -5.86 -10.90
CA ILE A 274 -10.64 -6.12 -11.53
C ILE A 274 -10.91 -7.01 -12.77
N GLY A 275 -10.70 -6.47 -13.95
CA GLY A 275 -11.19 -7.11 -15.17
C GLY A 275 -12.70 -7.29 -15.13
N ASN A 276 -13.18 -8.52 -15.30
CA ASN A 276 -14.61 -8.87 -15.27
C ASN A 276 -15.09 -9.41 -13.92
N LEU A 277 -14.26 -9.34 -12.88
CA LEU A 277 -14.60 -9.82 -11.54
C LEU A 277 -14.99 -8.67 -10.62
N GLU A 278 -16.13 -8.81 -9.97
CA GLU A 278 -16.62 -7.87 -8.97
C GLU A 278 -16.19 -8.28 -7.57
N PHE A 279 -15.81 -7.30 -6.75
CA PHE A 279 -15.38 -7.52 -5.36
C PHE A 279 -16.14 -6.62 -4.41
N LYS A 280 -16.67 -7.21 -3.34
CA LYS A 280 -17.16 -6.47 -2.18
C LYS A 280 -15.99 -6.13 -1.27
N ILE A 281 -15.91 -4.88 -0.89
CA ILE A 281 -14.78 -4.31 -0.16
C ILE A 281 -15.30 -3.63 1.10
N SER A 282 -14.98 -4.16 2.28
CA SER A 282 -15.31 -3.56 3.58
C SER A 282 -14.28 -2.49 4.00
N PRO A 283 -14.52 -1.71 5.06
CA PRO A 283 -13.51 -0.81 5.63
C PRO A 283 -12.22 -1.53 6.02
N LEU A 284 -12.31 -2.78 6.48
CA LEU A 284 -11.18 -3.58 6.98
C LEU A 284 -10.47 -4.36 5.88
N SER A 285 -11.14 -4.68 4.76
CA SER A 285 -10.57 -5.50 3.69
C SER A 285 -9.27 -4.91 3.14
N PHE A 286 -8.28 -5.76 2.90
CA PHE A 286 -7.16 -5.39 2.04
C PHE A 286 -7.60 -5.47 0.58
N TYR A 287 -7.40 -4.41 -0.17
CA TYR A 287 -7.62 -4.33 -1.61
C TYR A 287 -6.54 -3.44 -2.22
N GLN A 288 -5.93 -3.88 -3.31
CA GLN A 288 -4.80 -3.19 -3.94
C GLN A 288 -5.16 -1.75 -4.30
N VAL A 289 -4.27 -0.81 -3.94
CA VAL A 289 -4.59 0.63 -3.99
C VAL A 289 -4.47 1.27 -5.36
N ASN A 290 -3.94 0.56 -6.35
CA ASN A 290 -3.82 1.01 -7.73
C ASN A 290 -4.52 0.01 -8.67
N PRO A 291 -5.83 0.16 -8.95
CA PRO A 291 -6.61 -0.80 -9.73
C PRO A 291 -6.03 -1.05 -11.12
N VAL A 292 -5.55 0.00 -11.79
CA VAL A 292 -4.97 -0.10 -13.13
C VAL A 292 -3.73 -0.99 -13.17
N GLN A 293 -2.84 -0.84 -12.19
CA GLN A 293 -1.64 -1.69 -12.12
C GLN A 293 -1.96 -3.07 -11.55
N THR A 294 -2.98 -3.19 -10.71
CA THR A 294 -3.42 -4.47 -10.17
C THR A 294 -3.91 -5.39 -11.27
N GLU A 295 -4.74 -4.89 -12.19
CA GLU A 295 -5.23 -5.68 -13.32
C GLU A 295 -4.08 -6.16 -14.22
N LYS A 296 -3.09 -5.30 -14.50
CA LYS A 296 -1.89 -5.70 -15.26
C LYS A 296 -1.08 -6.76 -14.53
N LEU A 297 -0.86 -6.58 -13.20
CA LEU A 297 -0.10 -7.52 -12.38
C LEU A 297 -0.78 -8.90 -12.36
N TYR A 298 -2.11 -8.94 -12.18
CA TYR A 298 -2.85 -10.19 -12.15
C TYR A 298 -2.94 -10.85 -13.52
N SER A 299 -3.02 -10.05 -14.60
CA SER A 299 -2.97 -10.58 -15.98
C SER A 299 -1.63 -11.24 -16.27
N LEU A 300 -0.50 -10.67 -15.80
CA LEU A 300 0.82 -11.30 -15.92
C LEU A 300 0.93 -12.55 -15.07
N ALA A 301 0.43 -12.53 -13.83
CA ALA A 301 0.42 -13.71 -12.98
C ALA A 301 -0.34 -14.88 -13.66
N LEU A 302 -1.47 -14.57 -14.30
CA LEU A 302 -2.26 -15.53 -15.06
C LEU A 302 -1.50 -16.03 -16.29
N GLU A 303 -0.83 -15.14 -17.03
CA GLU A 303 -0.02 -15.51 -18.20
C GLU A 303 1.14 -16.44 -17.81
N TYR A 304 1.91 -16.10 -16.77
CA TYR A 304 3.04 -16.91 -16.31
C TYR A 304 2.64 -18.23 -15.66
N ALA A 305 1.42 -18.32 -15.15
CA ALA A 305 0.90 -19.58 -14.60
C ALA A 305 0.57 -20.62 -15.68
N GLU A 306 0.48 -20.23 -16.96
CA GLU A 306 0.24 -21.12 -18.14
C GLU A 306 -0.90 -22.13 -17.93
N LEU A 307 -2.00 -21.69 -17.31
CA LEU A 307 -3.11 -22.55 -16.90
C LEU A 307 -3.91 -23.06 -18.10
N THR A 308 -4.28 -24.35 -18.08
CA THR A 308 -5.02 -25.06 -19.15
C THR A 308 -6.42 -25.49 -18.73
N GLY A 309 -6.83 -25.19 -17.49
CA GLY A 309 -8.11 -25.59 -16.89
C GLY A 309 -8.06 -26.91 -16.10
N LYS A 310 -6.87 -27.45 -15.86
CA LYS A 310 -6.68 -28.70 -15.11
C LYS A 310 -5.87 -28.54 -13.84
N GLU A 311 -5.10 -27.47 -13.75
CA GLU A 311 -4.11 -27.23 -12.73
C GLU A 311 -4.77 -26.95 -11.37
N SER A 312 -4.12 -27.43 -10.31
CA SER A 312 -4.35 -27.05 -8.91
C SER A 312 -3.45 -25.86 -8.56
N VAL A 313 -4.04 -24.72 -8.29
CA VAL A 313 -3.33 -23.48 -7.94
C VAL A 313 -3.49 -23.18 -6.46
N TRP A 314 -2.40 -22.86 -5.79
CA TRP A 314 -2.42 -22.37 -4.41
C TRP A 314 -2.05 -20.90 -4.35
N ASP A 315 -2.94 -20.08 -3.76
CA ASP A 315 -2.73 -18.66 -3.50
C ASP A 315 -2.50 -18.47 -2.00
N LEU A 316 -1.23 -18.27 -1.63
CA LEU A 316 -0.84 -18.07 -0.25
C LEU A 316 -0.88 -16.57 0.08
N TYR A 317 -1.52 -16.22 1.18
CA TYR A 317 -1.83 -14.84 1.60
C TYR A 317 -2.93 -14.20 0.73
N CYS A 318 -4.01 -14.94 0.45
CA CYS A 318 -5.01 -14.58 -0.57
C CYS A 318 -5.89 -13.36 -0.22
N GLY A 319 -5.92 -12.90 1.04
CA GLY A 319 -6.79 -11.81 1.50
C GLY A 319 -8.26 -12.10 1.18
N ILE A 320 -8.94 -11.16 0.54
CA ILE A 320 -10.34 -11.30 0.10
C ILE A 320 -10.48 -12.07 -1.23
N GLY A 321 -9.46 -12.83 -1.64
CA GLY A 321 -9.49 -13.73 -2.79
C GLY A 321 -9.27 -13.06 -4.15
N THR A 322 -8.69 -11.86 -4.23
CA THR A 322 -8.58 -11.13 -5.50
C THR A 322 -7.74 -11.86 -6.54
N ILE A 323 -6.55 -12.36 -6.19
CA ILE A 323 -5.70 -13.15 -7.09
C ILE A 323 -6.31 -14.55 -7.31
N SER A 324 -6.76 -15.21 -6.22
CA SER A 324 -7.38 -16.53 -6.29
C SER A 324 -8.50 -16.59 -7.33
N LEU A 325 -9.44 -15.64 -7.28
CA LEU A 325 -10.59 -15.62 -8.20
C LEU A 325 -10.17 -15.23 -9.62
N PHE A 326 -9.14 -14.42 -9.76
CA PHE A 326 -8.61 -14.08 -11.09
C PHE A 326 -8.01 -15.32 -11.78
N LEU A 327 -7.28 -16.15 -11.04
CA LEU A 327 -6.69 -17.40 -11.53
C LEU A 327 -7.74 -18.52 -11.71
N ALA A 328 -8.76 -18.57 -10.87
CA ALA A 328 -9.82 -19.59 -10.92
C ALA A 328 -10.56 -19.64 -12.26
N ARG A 329 -10.54 -18.55 -13.02
CA ARG A 329 -11.13 -18.50 -14.38
C ARG A 329 -10.44 -19.40 -15.39
N ALA A 330 -9.18 -19.78 -15.15
CA ALA A 330 -8.36 -20.58 -16.05
C ALA A 330 -7.78 -21.84 -15.36
N ALA A 331 -7.91 -21.96 -14.05
CA ALA A 331 -7.44 -23.11 -13.28
C ALA A 331 -8.51 -24.22 -13.20
N GLY A 332 -8.09 -25.45 -12.98
CA GLY A 332 -8.97 -26.55 -12.61
C GLY A 332 -9.50 -26.36 -11.20
N ARG A 333 -8.65 -25.97 -10.25
CA ARG A 333 -9.02 -25.67 -8.86
C ARG A 333 -8.07 -24.65 -8.24
N VAL A 334 -8.58 -23.81 -7.35
CA VAL A 334 -7.77 -22.83 -6.61
C VAL A 334 -7.98 -23.01 -5.10
N TYR A 335 -6.88 -22.98 -4.34
CA TYR A 335 -6.88 -22.98 -2.88
C TYR A 335 -6.28 -21.66 -2.38
N GLY A 336 -7.11 -20.82 -1.74
CA GLY A 336 -6.67 -19.59 -1.11
C GLY A 336 -6.42 -19.77 0.38
N VAL A 337 -5.28 -19.35 0.89
CA VAL A 337 -4.92 -19.42 2.32
C VAL A 337 -4.72 -18.01 2.86
N GLU A 338 -5.41 -17.68 3.96
CA GLU A 338 -5.32 -16.38 4.62
C GLU A 338 -5.50 -16.54 6.14
N VAL A 339 -4.71 -15.80 6.91
CA VAL A 339 -4.72 -15.89 8.38
C VAL A 339 -5.92 -15.18 9.01
N VAL A 340 -6.51 -14.21 8.33
CA VAL A 340 -7.63 -13.39 8.82
C VAL A 340 -8.96 -14.07 8.45
N PRO A 341 -9.73 -14.61 9.43
CA PRO A 341 -10.98 -15.33 9.14
C PRO A 341 -12.02 -14.48 8.40
N GLU A 342 -12.13 -13.20 8.74
CA GLU A 342 -13.07 -12.27 8.11
C GLU A 342 -12.74 -12.05 6.63
N ALA A 343 -11.45 -12.04 6.27
CA ALA A 343 -11.03 -11.96 4.87
C ALA A 343 -11.39 -13.24 4.09
N ILE A 344 -11.36 -14.39 4.73
CA ILE A 344 -11.83 -15.67 4.14
C ILE A 344 -13.35 -15.65 3.89
N GLU A 345 -14.13 -15.09 4.81
CA GLU A 345 -15.58 -14.92 4.58
C GLU A 345 -15.82 -13.96 3.39
N ASP A 346 -15.10 -12.84 3.32
CA ASP A 346 -15.15 -11.93 2.17
C ASP A 346 -14.75 -12.65 0.87
N ALA A 347 -13.70 -13.50 0.89
CA ALA A 347 -13.26 -14.26 -0.28
C ALA A 347 -14.32 -15.25 -0.78
N ARG A 348 -15.00 -15.96 0.12
CA ARG A 348 -16.12 -16.86 -0.20
C ARG A 348 -17.30 -16.10 -0.81
N GLU A 349 -17.65 -14.96 -0.23
CA GLU A 349 -18.71 -14.12 -0.78
C GLU A 349 -18.33 -13.57 -2.17
N ASN A 350 -17.06 -13.16 -2.35
CA ASN A 350 -16.54 -12.71 -3.64
C ASN A 350 -16.57 -13.85 -4.69
N ALA A 351 -16.25 -15.09 -4.32
CA ALA A 351 -16.42 -16.25 -5.20
C ALA A 351 -17.90 -16.44 -5.60
N ARG A 352 -18.79 -16.36 -4.62
CA ARG A 352 -20.24 -16.54 -4.84
C ARG A 352 -20.84 -15.52 -5.80
N ILE A 353 -20.52 -14.23 -5.63
CA ILE A 353 -21.08 -13.17 -6.50
C ILE A 353 -20.56 -13.26 -7.93
N ASN A 354 -19.37 -13.83 -8.14
CA ASN A 354 -18.78 -14.05 -9.47
C ASN A 354 -19.12 -15.41 -10.07
N GLY A 355 -19.91 -16.25 -9.38
CA GLY A 355 -20.28 -17.58 -9.87
C GLY A 355 -19.08 -18.53 -10.01
N ILE A 356 -18.04 -18.36 -9.18
CA ILE A 356 -16.84 -19.18 -9.14
C ILE A 356 -17.01 -20.26 -8.09
N ASP A 357 -17.03 -21.52 -8.50
CA ASP A 357 -17.27 -22.71 -7.67
C ASP A 357 -16.03 -23.62 -7.54
N ASN A 358 -14.97 -23.32 -8.28
CA ASN A 358 -13.69 -24.04 -8.27
C ASN A 358 -12.62 -23.40 -7.37
N ALA A 359 -12.99 -22.42 -6.52
CA ALA A 359 -12.12 -21.80 -5.53
C ALA A 359 -12.53 -22.18 -4.10
N GLU A 360 -11.58 -22.66 -3.32
CA GLU A 360 -11.74 -23.05 -1.91
C GLU A 360 -10.86 -22.18 -1.02
N PHE A 361 -11.38 -21.71 0.13
CA PHE A 361 -10.66 -20.78 0.98
C PHE A 361 -10.48 -21.35 2.40
N ILE A 362 -9.23 -21.30 2.88
CA ILE A 362 -8.76 -21.91 4.13
C ILE A 362 -8.27 -20.81 5.07
N ALA A 363 -8.90 -20.70 6.25
CA ALA A 363 -8.43 -19.80 7.30
C ALA A 363 -7.26 -20.47 8.06
N GLY A 364 -6.08 -19.85 8.01
CA GLY A 364 -4.88 -20.35 8.68
C GLY A 364 -3.62 -19.64 8.20
N ARG A 365 -2.53 -19.92 8.89
CA ARG A 365 -1.22 -19.38 8.51
C ARG A 365 -0.63 -20.21 7.37
N ALA A 366 -0.16 -19.56 6.31
CA ALA A 366 0.42 -20.25 5.16
C ALA A 366 1.59 -21.17 5.56
N GLU A 367 2.40 -20.74 6.53
CA GLU A 367 3.52 -21.48 7.10
C GLU A 367 3.12 -22.71 7.94
N GLU A 368 1.85 -22.88 8.26
CA GLU A 368 1.28 -24.04 8.98
C GLU A 368 0.44 -24.90 8.01
N VAL A 369 -0.47 -24.26 7.27
CA VAL A 369 -1.40 -24.95 6.35
C VAL A 369 -0.67 -25.69 5.23
N LEU A 370 0.32 -25.05 4.60
CA LEU A 370 1.02 -25.65 3.45
C LEU A 370 1.88 -26.86 3.85
N PRO A 371 2.70 -26.79 4.93
CA PRO A 371 3.43 -27.98 5.42
C PRO A 371 2.52 -29.11 5.87
N GLU A 372 1.45 -28.86 6.63
CA GLU A 372 0.50 -29.86 7.07
C GLU A 372 -0.17 -30.57 5.89
N PHE A 373 -0.55 -29.79 4.90
CA PHE A 373 -1.10 -30.30 3.64
C PHE A 373 -0.08 -31.21 2.93
N TYR A 374 1.18 -30.78 2.80
CA TYR A 374 2.24 -31.57 2.18
C TYR A 374 2.47 -32.90 2.90
N GLU A 375 2.58 -32.86 4.24
CA GLU A 375 2.80 -34.06 5.06
C GLU A 375 1.65 -35.08 4.94
N THR A 376 0.42 -34.59 4.93
CA THR A 376 -0.78 -35.43 4.82
C THR A 376 -0.91 -36.08 3.44
N ASN A 377 -0.44 -35.43 2.37
CA ASN A 377 -0.62 -35.84 0.99
C ASN A 377 0.66 -36.41 0.34
N SER A 378 1.82 -36.35 1.00
CA SER A 378 3.14 -36.77 0.47
C SER A 378 3.23 -38.24 0.02
N GLY A 379 2.26 -39.08 0.39
CA GLY A 379 2.15 -40.46 -0.06
C GLY A 379 1.32 -40.68 -1.34
N ASN A 380 0.69 -39.65 -1.88
CA ASN A 380 -0.17 -39.75 -3.05
C ASN A 380 0.17 -38.67 -4.10
N PRO A 381 1.16 -38.88 -4.96
CA PRO A 381 1.58 -37.90 -5.98
C PRO A 381 0.50 -37.60 -7.04
N ASN A 382 -0.58 -38.37 -7.08
CA ASN A 382 -1.74 -38.13 -7.94
C ASN A 382 -2.91 -37.48 -7.19
N SER A 383 -2.68 -36.94 -6.00
CA SER A 383 -3.71 -36.19 -5.28
C SER A 383 -4.07 -34.95 -6.12
N ALA A 384 -5.36 -34.81 -6.45
CA ALA A 384 -5.89 -33.65 -7.19
C ALA A 384 -5.68 -32.31 -6.44
N THR A 385 -5.04 -32.35 -5.29
CA THR A 385 -4.78 -31.21 -4.41
C THR A 385 -3.28 -30.80 -4.39
N THR A 386 -2.36 -31.62 -4.95
CA THR A 386 -0.94 -31.21 -5.08
C THR A 386 -0.85 -29.97 -5.97
N PRO A 387 -0.20 -28.89 -5.52
CA PRO A 387 -0.10 -27.67 -6.33
C PRO A 387 0.71 -27.91 -7.62
N ASP A 388 0.14 -27.56 -8.76
CA ASP A 388 0.86 -27.40 -10.01
C ASP A 388 1.48 -26.00 -10.10
N VAL A 389 0.82 -25.01 -9.44
CA VAL A 389 1.27 -23.63 -9.38
C VAL A 389 1.05 -23.09 -7.97
N ILE A 390 2.04 -22.37 -7.45
CA ILE A 390 1.91 -21.61 -6.19
C ILE A 390 2.12 -20.12 -6.50
N VAL A 391 1.16 -19.30 -6.10
CA VAL A 391 1.22 -17.84 -6.15
C VAL A 391 1.35 -17.28 -4.74
N VAL A 392 2.22 -16.29 -4.55
CA VAL A 392 2.46 -15.68 -3.25
C VAL A 392 2.46 -14.15 -3.35
N ASP A 393 1.69 -13.47 -2.49
CA ASP A 393 1.75 -12.01 -2.24
C ASP A 393 1.94 -11.76 -0.74
N PRO A 394 3.12 -12.10 -0.18
CA PRO A 394 3.35 -12.09 1.26
C PRO A 394 3.46 -10.67 1.81
N PRO A 395 3.31 -10.49 3.15
CA PRO A 395 3.60 -9.24 3.81
C PRO A 395 5.05 -8.79 3.59
N ARG A 396 5.38 -7.52 3.91
CA ARG A 396 6.71 -6.91 3.65
C ARG A 396 7.92 -7.67 4.20
N LYS A 397 7.73 -8.53 5.18
CA LYS A 397 8.80 -9.41 5.73
C LYS A 397 9.10 -10.63 4.85
N GLY A 398 8.30 -10.90 3.84
CA GLY A 398 8.40 -12.09 2.99
C GLY A 398 7.72 -13.32 3.58
N CYS A 399 7.89 -14.47 2.91
CA CYS A 399 7.43 -15.77 3.39
C CYS A 399 8.34 -16.28 4.53
N ASP A 400 7.76 -17.07 5.43
CA ASP A 400 8.52 -17.80 6.45
C ASP A 400 9.35 -18.93 5.84
N SER A 401 10.43 -19.32 6.51
CA SER A 401 11.32 -20.39 6.03
C SER A 401 10.62 -21.74 5.88
N ALA A 402 9.70 -22.10 6.78
CA ALA A 402 8.94 -23.34 6.67
C ALA A 402 8.06 -23.38 5.43
N CYS A 403 7.44 -22.25 5.08
CA CYS A 403 6.67 -22.09 3.85
C CYS A 403 7.55 -22.25 2.61
N LEU A 404 8.71 -21.56 2.56
CA LEU A 404 9.67 -21.65 1.46
C LEU A 404 10.23 -23.06 1.27
N ASP A 405 10.64 -23.71 2.36
CA ASP A 405 11.17 -25.08 2.34
C ASP A 405 10.13 -26.09 1.82
N THR A 406 8.86 -25.87 2.16
CA THR A 406 7.75 -26.73 1.70
C THR A 406 7.48 -26.50 0.20
N MET A 407 7.44 -25.25 -0.27
CA MET A 407 7.31 -24.96 -1.72
C MET A 407 8.44 -25.63 -2.53
N LEU A 408 9.70 -25.56 -2.04
CA LEU A 408 10.84 -26.21 -2.70
C LEU A 408 10.71 -27.74 -2.72
N LYS A 409 10.11 -28.37 -1.71
CA LYS A 409 9.85 -29.82 -1.66
C LYS A 409 8.73 -30.22 -2.63
N MET A 410 7.68 -29.42 -2.70
CA MET A 410 6.53 -29.67 -3.57
C MET A 410 6.91 -29.59 -5.06
N ARG A 411 7.81 -28.68 -5.43
CA ARG A 411 8.25 -28.44 -6.82
C ARG A 411 7.06 -28.19 -7.76
N PRO A 412 6.24 -27.20 -7.45
CA PRO A 412 5.08 -26.87 -8.28
C PRO A 412 5.49 -26.46 -9.69
#